data_16b30e789f0f8d6d33cf016068606379
#
_entry.id   16b30e789f0f8d6d33cf016068606379
#
_cell.length_a   1.000
_cell.length_b   1.000
_cell.length_c   1.000
_cell.angle_alpha   90.00
_cell.angle_beta   90.00
_cell.angle_gamma   90.00
#
_symmetry.space_group_name_H-M   'P 1'
#
loop_
_entity.id
_entity.type
_entity.pdbx_description
1 polymer ?
#
loop_
_entity_poly.entity_id
_entity_poly.type
_entity_poly.pdbx_seq_one_letter_code
_entity_poly.pdbx_strand_id
1 'polypeptide(L)'
;EDLVKFGLIPVFIGRLPVMVSLEQLDEAALVKILTEPKNAITKQYTKLFDIDGVKLTFTEDAVKAVAKKAQERKTGARGLRAILESVMMDTMYELPSDDTVGECIITEQTVEGTEKPQIVRRDIEVVKREERARRFLNKSGETA
;
A
#
# COMPACT_ATOMS: atom_id res chain seq x y z
N GLU A 1 -1.40 8.90 -34.91
CA GLU A 1 -1.56 7.51 -35.42
C GLU A 1 -2.36 6.64 -34.46
N ASP A 2 -2.14 6.74 -33.15
CA ASP A 2 -2.80 5.87 -32.14
C ASP A 2 -4.30 6.08 -32.04
N LEU A 3 -4.78 7.31 -32.17
CA LEU A 3 -6.21 7.63 -32.17
C LEU A 3 -6.95 7.08 -33.40
N VAL A 4 -6.26 7.01 -34.53
CA VAL A 4 -6.81 6.37 -35.74
C VAL A 4 -6.88 4.86 -35.56
N LYS A 5 -5.86 4.24 -34.95
CA LYS A 5 -5.87 2.81 -34.60
C LYS A 5 -6.94 2.46 -33.58
N PHE A 6 -7.31 3.41 -32.72
CA PHE A 6 -8.40 3.26 -31.77
C PHE A 6 -9.79 3.34 -32.42
N GLY A 7 -9.88 3.77 -33.69
CA GLY A 7 -11.12 3.82 -34.45
C GLY A 7 -11.75 5.19 -34.59
N LEU A 8 -11.03 6.26 -34.24
CA LEU A 8 -11.51 7.63 -34.42
C LEU A 8 -11.33 8.07 -35.88
N ILE A 9 -12.34 8.77 -36.40
CA ILE A 9 -12.32 9.31 -37.77
C ILE A 9 -11.25 10.41 -37.88
N PRO A 10 -10.39 10.42 -38.91
CA PRO A 10 -9.32 11.40 -39.07
C PRO A 10 -9.79 12.86 -39.02
N VAL A 11 -10.98 13.16 -39.56
CA VAL A 11 -11.59 14.50 -39.54
C VAL A 11 -11.91 14.95 -38.12
N PHE A 12 -12.35 14.03 -37.27
CA PHE A 12 -12.61 14.32 -35.86
C PHE A 12 -11.33 14.61 -35.10
N ILE A 13 -10.27 13.85 -35.35
CA ILE A 13 -8.93 14.05 -34.74
C ILE A 13 -8.39 15.44 -35.09
N GLY A 14 -8.56 15.90 -36.34
CA GLY A 14 -8.11 17.21 -36.79
C GLY A 14 -8.86 18.40 -36.14
N ARG A 15 -10.00 18.14 -35.50
CA ARG A 15 -10.81 19.15 -34.78
C ARG A 15 -10.56 19.16 -33.27
N LEU A 16 -9.79 18.21 -32.73
CA LEU A 16 -9.42 18.19 -31.32
C LEU A 16 -8.40 19.30 -31.03
N PRO A 17 -8.68 20.20 -30.06
CA PRO A 17 -7.84 21.37 -29.79
C PRO A 17 -6.48 21.00 -29.18
N VAL A 18 -6.40 19.84 -28.50
CA VAL A 18 -5.17 19.34 -27.87
C VAL A 18 -5.12 17.81 -28.00
N MET A 19 -4.03 17.32 -28.55
CA MET A 19 -3.67 15.89 -28.54
C MET A 19 -2.46 15.71 -27.64
N VAL A 20 -2.63 14.99 -26.55
CA VAL A 20 -1.54 14.61 -25.63
C VAL A 20 -1.35 13.10 -25.70
N SER A 21 -0.16 12.66 -26.03
CA SER A 21 0.25 11.27 -25.90
C SER A 21 0.63 11.02 -24.43
N LEU A 22 -0.05 10.09 -23.78
CA LEU A 22 0.35 9.65 -22.45
C LEU A 22 1.45 8.59 -22.61
N GLU A 23 2.67 8.94 -22.27
CA GLU A 23 3.74 7.96 -22.16
C GLU A 23 3.44 7.00 -21.03
N GLN A 24 3.81 5.73 -21.21
CA GLN A 24 3.70 4.74 -20.13
C GLN A 24 4.63 5.16 -19.00
N LEU A 25 4.09 5.20 -17.78
CA LEU A 25 4.88 5.48 -16.60
C LEU A 25 5.95 4.40 -16.44
N ASP A 26 7.19 4.82 -16.28
CA ASP A 26 8.29 3.91 -15.96
C ASP A 26 8.19 3.42 -14.49
N GLU A 27 8.97 2.39 -14.16
CA GLU A 27 9.00 1.81 -12.83
C GLU A 27 9.33 2.86 -11.76
N ALA A 28 10.29 3.75 -12.05
CA ALA A 28 10.71 4.79 -11.11
C ALA A 28 9.58 5.79 -10.81
N ALA A 29 8.79 6.17 -11.82
CA ALA A 29 7.64 7.04 -11.63
C ALA A 29 6.54 6.35 -10.82
N LEU A 30 6.31 5.05 -11.03
CA LEU A 30 5.34 4.26 -10.26
C LEU A 30 5.76 4.12 -8.79
N VAL A 31 7.04 3.91 -8.51
CA VAL A 31 7.59 3.90 -7.13
C VAL A 31 7.37 5.25 -6.44
N LYS A 32 7.62 6.36 -7.12
CA LYS A 32 7.38 7.70 -6.58
C LYS A 32 5.90 7.91 -6.23
N ILE A 33 4.99 7.48 -7.08
CA ILE A 33 3.53 7.56 -6.83
C ILE A 33 3.15 6.78 -5.57
N LEU A 34 3.82 5.67 -5.28
CA LEU A 34 3.56 4.85 -4.08
C LEU A 34 4.08 5.48 -2.79
N THR A 35 5.14 6.28 -2.84
CA THR A 35 5.89 6.70 -1.64
C THR A 35 5.86 8.20 -1.37
N GLU A 36 5.93 9.05 -2.40
CA GLU A 36 6.12 10.50 -2.23
C GLU A 36 4.86 11.26 -1.79
N PRO A 37 3.65 11.05 -2.34
CA PRO A 37 2.48 11.84 -1.99
C PRO A 37 2.16 11.79 -0.51
N LYS A 38 1.60 12.90 0.04
CA LYS A 38 1.11 12.93 1.43
C LYS A 38 0.05 11.86 1.69
N ASN A 39 -0.76 11.54 0.68
CA ASN A 39 -1.80 10.50 0.71
C ASN A 39 -1.37 9.26 -0.08
N ALA A 40 -0.07 8.94 -0.12
CA ALA A 40 0.40 7.72 -0.76
C ALA A 40 -0.34 6.49 -0.21
N ILE A 41 -0.64 5.53 -1.07
CA ILE A 41 -1.41 4.34 -0.70
C ILE A 41 -0.69 3.56 0.41
N THR A 42 0.62 3.44 0.34
CA THR A 42 1.43 2.82 1.39
C THR A 42 1.24 3.49 2.76
N LYS A 43 1.22 4.83 2.78
CA LYS A 43 1.01 5.61 4.01
C LYS A 43 -0.41 5.46 4.57
N GLN A 44 -1.41 5.30 3.72
CA GLN A 44 -2.78 5.04 4.16
C GLN A 44 -2.89 3.70 4.89
N TYR A 45 -2.28 2.65 4.34
CA TYR A 45 -2.25 1.33 5.00
C TYR A 45 -1.41 1.35 6.27
N THR A 46 -0.23 1.99 6.26
CA THR A 46 0.57 2.16 7.48
C THR A 46 -0.24 2.80 8.59
N LYS A 47 -1.00 3.85 8.28
CA LYS A 47 -1.85 4.52 9.27
C LYS A 47 -3.02 3.66 9.74
N LEU A 48 -3.59 2.84 8.85
CA LEU A 48 -4.68 1.91 9.22
C LEU A 48 -4.18 0.87 10.22
N PHE A 49 -3.03 0.26 9.96
CA PHE A 49 -2.41 -0.72 10.86
C PHE A 49 -1.95 -0.10 12.18
N ASP A 50 -1.50 1.16 12.16
CA ASP A 50 -1.10 1.90 13.36
C ASP A 50 -2.28 2.10 14.32
N ILE A 51 -3.51 2.24 13.81
CA ILE A 51 -4.74 2.29 14.62
C ILE A 51 -4.94 0.98 15.39
N ASP A 52 -4.62 -0.15 14.77
CA ASP A 52 -4.68 -1.49 15.38
C ASP A 52 -3.42 -1.79 16.25
N GLY A 53 -2.51 -0.82 16.37
CA GLY A 53 -1.28 -0.94 17.15
C GLY A 53 -0.19 -1.76 16.48
N VAL A 54 -0.31 -2.05 15.18
CA VAL A 54 0.67 -2.78 14.39
C VAL A 54 1.44 -1.82 13.49
N LYS A 55 2.77 -1.82 13.58
CA LYS A 55 3.61 -1.05 12.68
C LYS A 55 3.76 -1.77 11.34
N LEU A 56 3.22 -1.19 10.27
CA LEU A 56 3.38 -1.71 8.92
C LEU A 56 4.59 -1.07 8.24
N THR A 57 5.49 -1.91 7.76
CA THR A 57 6.70 -1.48 7.04
C THR A 57 6.76 -2.14 5.66
N PHE A 58 6.95 -1.36 4.61
CA PHE A 58 7.22 -1.84 3.27
C PHE A 58 8.72 -1.74 2.99
N THR A 59 9.35 -2.83 2.54
CA THR A 59 10.73 -2.77 2.07
C THR A 59 10.80 -2.05 0.72
N GLU A 60 11.94 -1.46 0.39
CA GLU A 60 12.13 -0.81 -0.92
C GLU A 60 11.91 -1.79 -2.08
N ASP A 61 12.32 -3.03 -1.91
CA ASP A 61 12.16 -4.08 -2.90
C ASP A 61 10.69 -4.49 -3.08
N ALA A 62 9.90 -4.48 -1.98
CA ALA A 62 8.45 -4.70 -2.07
C ALA A 62 7.76 -3.60 -2.88
N VAL A 63 8.14 -2.34 -2.68
CA VAL A 63 7.59 -1.20 -3.44
C VAL A 63 7.95 -1.32 -4.92
N LYS A 64 9.19 -1.70 -5.24
CA LYS A 64 9.63 -1.96 -6.62
C LYS A 64 8.88 -3.13 -7.25
N ALA A 65 8.65 -4.23 -6.50
CA ALA A 65 7.89 -5.38 -6.99
C ALA A 65 6.44 -5.02 -7.32
N VAL A 66 5.79 -4.17 -6.52
CA VAL A 66 4.45 -3.65 -6.82
C VAL A 66 4.47 -2.83 -8.11
N ALA A 67 5.45 -1.93 -8.28
CA ALA A 67 5.60 -1.12 -9.48
C ALA A 67 5.83 -1.98 -10.73
N LYS A 68 6.71 -2.96 -10.65
CA LYS A 68 7.01 -3.93 -11.70
C LYS A 68 5.76 -4.72 -12.13
N LYS A 69 5.02 -5.28 -11.16
CA LYS A 69 3.74 -5.98 -11.45
C LYS A 69 2.71 -5.08 -12.14
N ALA A 70 2.62 -3.81 -11.75
CA ALA A 70 1.71 -2.87 -12.41
C ALA A 70 2.13 -2.56 -13.84
N GLN A 71 3.43 -2.48 -14.10
CA GLN A 71 3.99 -2.29 -15.43
C GLN A 71 3.74 -3.52 -16.33
N GLU A 72 4.01 -4.73 -15.83
CA GLU A 72 3.75 -5.99 -16.54
C GLU A 72 2.27 -6.14 -16.93
N ARG A 73 1.37 -5.75 -16.03
CA ARG A 73 -0.08 -5.77 -16.30
C ARG A 73 -0.54 -4.61 -17.18
N LYS A 74 0.33 -3.69 -17.56
CA LYS A 74 0.03 -2.48 -18.37
C LYS A 74 -1.11 -1.63 -17.78
N THR A 75 -1.27 -1.66 -16.47
CA THR A 75 -2.38 -0.99 -15.76
C THR A 75 -1.98 0.39 -15.22
N GLY A 76 -0.68 0.72 -15.26
CA GLY A 76 -0.16 2.00 -14.78
C GLY A 76 -0.51 2.26 -13.30
N ALA A 77 -0.70 3.52 -12.95
CA ALA A 77 -0.97 3.94 -11.58
C ALA A 77 -2.24 3.33 -10.96
N ARG A 78 -3.26 3.02 -11.77
CA ARG A 78 -4.49 2.36 -11.28
C ARG A 78 -4.23 0.94 -10.81
N GLY A 79 -3.32 0.23 -11.48
CA GLY A 79 -2.95 -1.13 -11.10
C GLY A 79 -2.18 -1.21 -9.79
N LEU A 80 -1.42 -0.16 -9.44
CA LEU A 80 -0.70 -0.10 -8.16
C LEU A 80 -1.64 -0.29 -6.97
N ARG A 81 -2.79 0.39 -6.98
CA ARG A 81 -3.77 0.29 -5.92
C ARG A 81 -4.34 -1.12 -5.82
N ALA A 82 -4.77 -1.71 -6.93
CA ALA A 82 -5.35 -3.04 -6.95
C ALA A 82 -4.36 -4.13 -6.49
N ILE A 83 -3.09 -4.02 -6.89
CA ILE A 83 -2.04 -4.96 -6.47
C ILE A 83 -1.79 -4.81 -4.96
N LEU A 84 -1.65 -3.57 -4.47
CA LEU A 84 -1.41 -3.34 -3.06
C LEU A 84 -2.61 -3.79 -2.19
N GLU A 85 -3.84 -3.52 -2.62
CA GLU A 85 -5.06 -3.99 -1.96
C GLU A 85 -5.09 -5.52 -1.85
N SER A 86 -4.72 -6.24 -2.92
CA SER A 86 -4.65 -7.70 -2.89
C SER A 86 -3.63 -8.19 -1.86
N VAL A 87 -2.41 -7.65 -1.88
CA VAL A 87 -1.35 -8.01 -0.92
C VAL A 87 -1.77 -7.69 0.51
N MET A 88 -2.42 -6.55 0.72
CA MET A 88 -2.87 -6.14 2.06
C MET A 88 -4.04 -6.99 2.56
N MET A 89 -4.98 -7.39 1.70
CA MET A 89 -6.06 -8.30 2.08
C MET A 89 -5.51 -9.64 2.56
N ASP A 90 -4.57 -10.22 1.82
CA ASP A 90 -3.92 -11.47 2.20
C ASP A 90 -3.16 -11.30 3.53
N THR A 91 -2.45 -10.19 3.69
CA THR A 91 -1.73 -9.85 4.92
C THR A 91 -2.68 -9.70 6.12
N MET A 92 -3.80 -8.98 5.95
CA MET A 92 -4.79 -8.78 7.02
C MET A 92 -5.48 -10.09 7.41
N TYR A 93 -5.68 -10.99 6.46
CA TYR A 93 -6.27 -12.30 6.73
C TYR A 93 -5.32 -13.22 7.53
N GLU A 94 -4.02 -13.09 7.28
CA GLU A 94 -2.98 -13.91 7.95
C GLU A 94 -2.52 -13.33 9.29
N LEU A 95 -2.71 -12.02 9.50
CA LEU A 95 -2.42 -11.40 10.79
C LEU A 95 -3.37 -11.99 11.84
N PRO A 96 -2.86 -12.68 12.85
CA PRO A 96 -3.70 -13.09 13.96
C PRO A 96 -4.30 -11.85 14.62
N SER A 97 -5.56 -11.93 15.04
CA SER A 97 -6.23 -10.91 15.85
C SER A 97 -5.63 -10.90 17.28
N ASP A 98 -4.33 -10.74 17.36
CA ASP A 98 -3.52 -10.96 18.55
C ASP A 98 -2.76 -9.66 18.85
N ASP A 99 -3.00 -9.09 20.02
CA ASP A 99 -2.35 -7.87 20.53
C ASP A 99 -0.82 -8.02 20.67
N THR A 100 -0.29 -9.22 20.46
CA THR A 100 1.15 -9.51 20.48
C THR A 100 1.88 -9.11 19.20
N VAL A 101 1.16 -8.81 18.11
CA VAL A 101 1.78 -8.39 16.85
C VAL A 101 2.27 -6.94 16.97
N GLY A 102 3.57 -6.75 16.87
CA GLY A 102 4.19 -5.43 16.96
C GLY A 102 4.49 -4.77 15.62
N GLU A 103 5.03 -5.52 14.71
CA GLU A 103 5.41 -5.04 13.38
C GLU A 103 5.10 -6.09 12.31
N CYS A 104 4.63 -5.62 11.17
CA CYS A 104 4.40 -6.41 9.96
C CYS A 104 5.26 -5.85 8.85
N ILE A 105 6.13 -6.67 8.26
CA ILE A 105 7.05 -6.27 7.20
C ILE A 105 6.63 -6.95 5.90
N ILE A 106 6.34 -6.14 4.90
CA ILE A 106 6.02 -6.60 3.54
C ILE A 106 7.30 -6.62 2.72
N THR A 107 7.67 -7.79 2.23
CA THR A 107 8.84 -8.04 1.39
C THR A 107 8.44 -8.22 -0.07
N GLU A 108 9.43 -8.25 -0.97
CA GLU A 108 9.23 -8.58 -2.39
C GLU A 108 8.51 -9.93 -2.55
N GLN A 109 8.95 -10.96 -1.81
CA GLN A 109 8.37 -12.30 -1.86
C GLN A 109 6.90 -12.31 -1.42
N THR A 110 6.55 -11.47 -0.44
CA THR A 110 5.15 -11.28 -0.03
C THR A 110 4.32 -10.67 -1.16
N VAL A 111 4.85 -9.68 -1.87
CA VAL A 111 4.18 -9.08 -3.02
C VAL A 111 4.03 -10.09 -4.16
N GLU A 112 5.00 -10.94 -4.37
CA GLU A 112 4.95 -12.01 -5.38
C GLU A 112 3.98 -13.15 -4.99
N GLY A 113 3.65 -13.28 -3.71
CA GLY A 113 2.79 -14.33 -3.18
C GLY A 113 3.54 -15.65 -2.91
N THR A 114 4.87 -15.59 -2.85
CA THR A 114 5.72 -16.76 -2.57
C THR A 114 5.96 -16.98 -1.09
N GLU A 115 5.96 -15.91 -0.30
CA GLU A 115 6.12 -15.93 1.14
C GLU A 115 5.07 -15.10 1.85
N LYS A 116 4.80 -15.47 3.10
CA LYS A 116 3.92 -14.72 3.99
C LYS A 116 4.61 -13.46 4.52
N PRO A 117 3.84 -12.42 4.93
CA PRO A 117 4.42 -11.25 5.58
C PRO A 117 5.22 -11.64 6.82
N GLN A 118 6.32 -10.96 7.03
CA GLN A 118 7.12 -11.17 8.23
C GLN A 118 6.47 -10.46 9.42
N ILE A 119 6.11 -11.22 10.44
CA ILE A 119 5.45 -10.72 11.64
C ILE A 119 6.45 -10.70 12.79
N VAL A 120 6.72 -9.52 13.32
CA VAL A 120 7.51 -9.34 14.53
C VAL A 120 6.57 -9.17 15.71
N ARG A 121 6.68 -10.06 16.69
CA ARG A 121 5.85 -10.01 17.91
C ARG A 121 6.49 -9.14 18.97
N ARG A 122 5.67 -8.40 19.72
CA ARG A 122 6.10 -7.65 20.91
C ARG A 122 6.27 -8.61 22.08
N ASP A 123 7.17 -8.29 22.99
CA ASP A 123 7.26 -9.00 24.27
C ASP A 123 5.94 -8.84 25.05
N ILE A 124 5.40 -9.98 25.50
CA ILE A 124 4.12 -10.04 26.25
C ILE A 124 4.14 -9.16 27.50
N GLU A 125 5.31 -8.99 28.11
CA GLU A 125 5.47 -8.11 29.28
C GLU A 125 5.29 -6.63 28.95
N VAL A 126 5.77 -6.18 27.77
CA VAL A 126 5.63 -4.80 27.30
C VAL A 126 4.17 -4.50 27.02
N VAL A 127 3.47 -5.40 26.32
CA VAL A 127 2.03 -5.27 25.99
C VAL A 127 1.20 -5.15 27.27
N LYS A 128 1.41 -6.02 28.25
CA LYS A 128 0.71 -5.97 29.54
C LYS A 128 0.98 -4.68 30.32
N ARG A 129 2.17 -4.11 30.18
CA ARG A 129 2.53 -2.85 30.83
C ARG A 129 1.85 -1.65 30.16
N GLU A 130 1.78 -1.62 28.85
CA GLU A 130 1.05 -0.60 28.08
C GLU A 130 -0.44 -0.64 28.32
N GLU A 131 -1.05 -1.84 28.36
CA GLU A 131 -2.47 -2.00 28.70
C GLU A 131 -2.80 -1.50 30.10
N ARG A 132 -1.94 -1.83 31.07
CA ARG A 132 -2.10 -1.31 32.44
C ARG A 132 -2.03 0.21 32.47
N ALA A 133 -1.09 0.81 31.73
CA ALA A 133 -0.96 2.26 31.66
C ALA A 133 -2.18 2.91 30.98
N ARG A 134 -2.71 2.34 29.90
CA ARG A 134 -3.93 2.81 29.24
C ARG A 134 -5.16 2.73 30.13
N ARG A 135 -5.32 1.63 30.89
CA ARG A 135 -6.42 1.48 31.88
C ARG A 135 -6.33 2.50 33.01
N PHE A 136 -5.12 2.86 33.46
CA PHE A 136 -4.91 3.90 34.47
C PHE A 136 -5.28 5.29 33.96
N LEU A 137 -4.89 5.63 32.72
CA LEU A 137 -5.22 6.92 32.10
C LEU A 137 -6.71 7.11 31.84
N ASN A 138 -7.41 6.05 31.38
CA ASN A 138 -8.87 6.09 31.19
C ASN A 138 -9.63 6.25 32.52
N LYS A 139 -9.12 5.66 33.62
CA LYS A 139 -9.75 5.74 34.92
C LYS A 139 -9.56 7.10 35.60
N SER A 140 -8.49 7.83 35.26
CA SER A 140 -8.23 9.19 35.78
C SER A 140 -8.96 10.29 34.99
N GLY A 141 -9.45 9.99 33.77
CA GLY A 141 -10.23 10.92 32.96
C GLY A 141 -11.73 10.93 33.25
N GLU A 142 -12.23 9.96 34.01
CA GLU A 142 -13.67 9.80 34.32
C GLU A 142 -14.07 10.44 35.67
N THR A 143 -13.11 11.04 36.37
CA THR A 143 -13.31 11.68 37.68
C THR A 143 -13.07 13.19 37.69
N ALA A 144 -13.19 13.84 36.50
CA ALA A 144 -13.12 15.31 36.43
C ALA A 144 -14.42 15.90 35.89
#